data_2ce480bab7dec2a0844a0a9a2fd63e0b
#
_entry.id   2ce480bab7dec2a0844a0a9a2fd63e0b
#
_cell.length_a   1.000
_cell.length_b   1.000
_cell.length_c   1.000
_cell.angle_alpha   90.00
_cell.angle_beta   90.00
_cell.angle_gamma   90.00
#
_symmetry.space_group_name_H-M   'P 1'
#
loop_
_entity.id
_entity.type
_entity.pdbx_description
1 polymer ?
#
loop_
_entity_poly.entity_id
_entity_poly.type
_entity_poly.pdbx_seq_one_letter_code
_entity_poly.pdbx_strand_id
1 'polypeptide(L)'
;MSEITPPRQEKPEASTLLTRNDGSLCITFIGAGSAFTKKFYQNNALVVKGDDHVLIDCGTRTPEALAKLGLSVTDIRNYLITHSHADHIGGLEEVMLMNRYVAKRKTTMVAPRAYREFLWKHSLKGGAAYNERVGGKILRFDDFWDGVDLEPVPGADRQLCEASVGSIRLAMFRTMHIPDSAPGWRSSAPSYGVVIDGRILFTGDTRYDPGLFDFLAGRYSIEAAFHDCQLFRGGVHASLEELRGLAAPVKAITSLMHFGDSADAYAEKAREYGFKGFVEQWKPYVFA
;
A
#
# COMPACT_ATOMS: atom_id res chain seq x y z
N MET A 1 22.93 9.25 -27.00
CA MET A 1 21.90 9.01 -25.99
C MET A 1 21.38 7.60 -26.22
N SER A 2 21.83 6.63 -25.43
CA SER A 2 21.36 5.25 -25.53
C SER A 2 19.93 5.19 -25.01
N GLU A 3 19.00 4.73 -25.82
CA GLU A 3 17.63 4.43 -25.39
C GLU A 3 17.68 3.39 -24.26
N ILE A 4 17.24 3.79 -23.08
CA ILE A 4 17.03 2.87 -21.96
C ILE A 4 15.73 2.12 -22.28
N THR A 5 15.85 0.99 -22.97
CA THR A 5 14.74 0.06 -23.14
C THR A 5 14.47 -0.58 -21.76
N PRO A 6 13.29 -0.39 -21.17
CA PRO A 6 12.97 -1.07 -19.91
C PRO A 6 13.02 -2.59 -20.14
N PRO A 7 13.48 -3.38 -19.13
CA PRO A 7 13.50 -4.83 -19.26
C PRO A 7 12.10 -5.33 -19.62
N ARG A 8 12.00 -6.18 -20.64
CA ARG A 8 10.78 -6.91 -20.97
C ARG A 8 10.46 -7.85 -19.81
N GLN A 9 9.65 -7.39 -18.88
CA GLN A 9 9.02 -8.31 -17.93
C GLN A 9 7.98 -9.13 -18.72
N GLU A 10 8.13 -10.45 -18.68
CA GLU A 10 7.14 -11.35 -19.28
C GLU A 10 5.79 -11.08 -18.60
N LYS A 11 4.75 -10.92 -19.41
CA LYS A 11 3.38 -10.78 -18.90
C LYS A 11 3.04 -12.07 -18.17
N PRO A 12 2.62 -12.03 -16.89
CA PRO A 12 1.99 -13.19 -16.29
C PRO A 12 0.76 -13.56 -17.14
N GLU A 13 0.46 -14.86 -17.23
CA GLU A 13 -0.77 -15.31 -17.89
C GLU A 13 -1.96 -14.55 -17.27
N ALA A 14 -2.87 -14.03 -18.10
CA ALA A 14 -3.99 -13.18 -17.69
C ALA A 14 -4.91 -13.83 -16.63
N SER A 15 -4.78 -15.13 -16.40
CA SER A 15 -5.49 -15.90 -15.37
C SER A 15 -5.00 -15.68 -13.93
N THR A 16 -3.82 -15.07 -13.71
CA THR A 16 -3.19 -14.98 -12.38
C THR A 16 -3.52 -13.70 -11.60
N LEU A 17 -4.14 -12.71 -12.24
CA LEU A 17 -4.49 -11.43 -11.60
C LEU A 17 -5.98 -11.14 -11.71
N LEU A 18 -6.76 -12.05 -11.20
CA LEU A 18 -8.19 -11.87 -11.03
C LEU A 18 -8.45 -11.02 -9.78
N THR A 19 -9.46 -10.18 -9.84
CA THR A 19 -10.02 -9.47 -8.66
C THR A 19 -10.85 -10.40 -7.78
N ARG A 20 -10.79 -11.72 -8.02
CA ARG A 20 -11.43 -12.80 -7.26
C ARG A 20 -10.65 -14.09 -7.38
N ASN A 21 -10.79 -14.99 -6.39
CA ASN A 21 -10.15 -16.31 -6.38
C ASN A 21 -11.02 -17.35 -5.64
N ASP A 22 -10.42 -18.48 -5.28
CA ASP A 22 -11.06 -19.62 -4.58
C ASP A 22 -11.36 -19.39 -3.08
N GLY A 23 -11.04 -18.22 -2.53
CA GLY A 23 -11.23 -17.89 -1.11
C GLY A 23 -9.94 -17.87 -0.29
N SER A 24 -8.83 -18.31 -0.85
CA SER A 24 -7.50 -18.12 -0.23
C SER A 24 -7.13 -16.64 -0.19
N LEU A 25 -6.40 -16.21 0.85
CA LEU A 25 -5.87 -14.86 0.89
C LEU A 25 -4.67 -14.76 -0.08
N CYS A 26 -4.78 -13.88 -1.06
CA CYS A 26 -3.74 -13.66 -2.06
C CYS A 26 -3.32 -12.19 -2.08
N ILE A 27 -2.03 -11.92 -2.10
CA ILE A 27 -1.46 -10.57 -2.22
C ILE A 27 -0.56 -10.53 -3.43
N THR A 28 -0.83 -9.61 -4.36
CA THR A 28 -0.01 -9.41 -5.56
C THR A 28 0.47 -7.96 -5.60
N PHE A 29 1.79 -7.77 -5.59
CA PHE A 29 2.37 -6.44 -5.77
C PHE A 29 2.21 -6.00 -7.22
N ILE A 30 1.35 -5.00 -7.45
CA ILE A 30 1.19 -4.37 -8.77
C ILE A 30 2.41 -3.50 -9.08
N GLY A 31 3.01 -2.93 -8.05
CA GLY A 31 4.32 -2.30 -8.06
C GLY A 31 5.05 -2.57 -6.76
N ALA A 32 6.38 -2.63 -6.77
CA ALA A 32 7.22 -2.97 -5.62
C ALA A 32 8.27 -1.90 -5.30
N GLY A 33 8.42 -0.91 -6.17
CA GLY A 33 9.49 0.09 -6.09
C GLY A 33 9.10 1.36 -5.35
N SER A 34 10.12 2.13 -4.97
CA SER A 34 9.97 3.43 -4.29
C SER A 34 9.47 4.53 -5.24
N ALA A 35 9.24 5.73 -4.71
CA ALA A 35 8.68 6.88 -5.41
C ALA A 35 9.32 7.19 -6.76
N PHE A 36 10.65 7.10 -6.85
CA PHE A 36 11.43 7.56 -8.01
C PHE A 36 12.03 6.43 -8.85
N THR A 37 11.71 5.19 -8.54
CA THR A 37 12.18 4.03 -9.31
C THR A 37 11.75 4.09 -10.77
N LYS A 38 12.60 3.56 -11.67
CA LYS A 38 12.32 3.47 -13.11
C LYS A 38 12.18 2.02 -13.57
N LYS A 39 12.85 1.07 -12.88
CA LYS A 39 12.75 -0.36 -13.18
C LYS A 39 11.41 -0.97 -12.73
N PHE A 40 10.83 -0.45 -11.65
CA PHE A 40 9.62 -1.00 -11.04
C PHE A 40 8.48 0.02 -11.09
N TYR A 41 7.24 -0.43 -10.97
CA TYR A 41 6.12 0.43 -10.62
C TYR A 41 6.15 0.75 -9.13
N GLN A 42 5.56 1.88 -8.75
CA GLN A 42 5.48 2.36 -7.37
C GLN A 42 4.75 1.35 -6.50
N ASN A 43 5.16 1.25 -5.23
CA ASN A 43 4.71 0.22 -4.30
C ASN A 43 3.21 0.29 -4.03
N ASN A 44 2.52 -0.73 -4.46
CA ASN A 44 1.10 -0.95 -4.19
C ASN A 44 0.77 -2.45 -4.33
N ALA A 45 -0.23 -2.91 -3.61
CA ALA A 45 -0.54 -4.33 -3.55
C ALA A 45 -2.05 -4.59 -3.66
N LEU A 46 -2.43 -5.50 -4.54
CA LEU A 46 -3.79 -6.01 -4.66
C LEU A 46 -3.96 -7.21 -3.73
N VAL A 47 -4.86 -7.08 -2.76
CA VAL A 47 -5.28 -8.12 -1.84
C VAL A 47 -6.59 -8.70 -2.35
N VAL A 48 -6.68 -10.02 -2.47
CA VAL A 48 -7.85 -10.74 -2.98
C VAL A 48 -8.19 -11.91 -2.05
N LYS A 49 -9.48 -12.10 -1.77
CA LYS A 49 -9.99 -13.25 -1.01
C LYS A 49 -11.41 -13.57 -1.43
N GLY A 50 -11.58 -14.65 -2.14
CA GLY A 50 -12.87 -15.00 -2.76
C GLY A 50 -13.30 -13.95 -3.79
N ASP A 51 -14.49 -13.40 -3.62
CA ASP A 51 -15.04 -12.32 -4.46
C ASP A 51 -14.62 -10.92 -4.00
N ASP A 52 -13.94 -10.81 -2.86
CA ASP A 52 -13.54 -9.54 -2.25
C ASP A 52 -12.11 -9.18 -2.64
N HIS A 53 -11.89 -7.90 -2.87
CA HIS A 53 -10.55 -7.37 -3.11
C HIS A 53 -10.39 -5.93 -2.59
N VAL A 54 -9.15 -5.56 -2.28
CA VAL A 54 -8.75 -4.20 -1.94
C VAL A 54 -7.36 -3.90 -2.51
N LEU A 55 -7.22 -2.77 -3.18
CA LEU A 55 -5.92 -2.27 -3.60
C LEU A 55 -5.36 -1.36 -2.50
N ILE A 56 -4.17 -1.69 -1.99
CA ILE A 56 -3.43 -0.86 -1.05
C ILE A 56 -2.63 0.14 -1.88
N ASP A 57 -2.99 1.42 -1.75
CA ASP A 57 -2.47 2.56 -2.48
C ASP A 57 -2.72 2.53 -4.00
N CYS A 58 -2.67 3.70 -4.61
CA CYS A 58 -2.76 3.90 -6.05
C CYS A 58 -1.86 5.09 -6.45
N GLY A 59 -0.57 4.83 -6.58
CA GLY A 59 0.41 5.82 -6.99
C GLY A 59 0.23 6.27 -8.45
N THR A 60 0.99 7.28 -8.84
CA THR A 60 0.92 7.92 -10.17
C THR A 60 1.04 6.92 -11.32
N ARG A 61 1.82 5.85 -11.15
CA ARG A 61 2.04 4.83 -12.20
C ARG A 61 1.23 3.55 -12.01
N THR A 62 0.39 3.49 -10.97
CA THR A 62 -0.45 2.31 -10.71
C THR A 62 -1.49 2.06 -11.80
N PRO A 63 -2.19 3.07 -12.36
CA PRO A 63 -3.10 2.84 -13.48
C PRO A 63 -2.41 2.22 -14.71
N GLU A 64 -1.19 2.68 -15.03
CA GLU A 64 -0.38 2.07 -16.09
C GLU A 64 -0.02 0.62 -15.78
N ALA A 65 0.40 0.33 -14.54
CA ALA A 65 0.75 -1.02 -14.12
C ALA A 65 -0.44 -1.98 -14.20
N LEU A 66 -1.63 -1.54 -13.76
CA LEU A 66 -2.88 -2.29 -13.90
C LEU A 66 -3.19 -2.57 -15.38
N ALA A 67 -3.08 -1.56 -16.25
CA ALA A 67 -3.31 -1.73 -17.69
C ALA A 67 -2.36 -2.74 -18.34
N LYS A 68 -1.08 -2.79 -17.91
CA LYS A 68 -0.12 -3.83 -18.36
C LYS A 68 -0.56 -5.24 -17.98
N LEU A 69 -1.30 -5.39 -16.89
CA LEU A 69 -1.85 -6.64 -16.41
C LEU A 69 -3.24 -6.96 -16.98
N GLY A 70 -3.77 -6.09 -17.85
CA GLY A 70 -5.10 -6.24 -18.44
C GLY A 70 -6.24 -5.79 -17.54
N LEU A 71 -5.95 -5.07 -16.45
CA LEU A 71 -6.93 -4.48 -15.54
C LEU A 71 -7.08 -2.99 -15.77
N SER A 72 -8.25 -2.46 -15.44
CA SER A 72 -8.53 -1.03 -15.36
C SER A 72 -8.69 -0.61 -13.89
N VAL A 73 -8.48 0.66 -13.59
CA VAL A 73 -8.87 1.22 -12.28
C VAL A 73 -10.37 1.04 -12.00
N THR A 74 -11.19 0.83 -13.04
CA THR A 74 -12.61 0.51 -12.88
C THR A 74 -12.87 -0.95 -12.49
N ASP A 75 -11.91 -1.86 -12.59
CA ASP A 75 -12.05 -3.23 -12.09
C ASP A 75 -11.84 -3.32 -10.57
N ILE A 76 -11.18 -2.30 -10.00
CA ILE A 76 -10.95 -2.20 -8.56
C ILE A 76 -12.11 -1.46 -7.89
N ARG A 77 -12.68 -2.08 -6.84
CA ARG A 77 -13.83 -1.52 -6.10
C ARG A 77 -13.45 -0.86 -4.78
N ASN A 78 -12.38 -1.34 -4.15
CA ASN A 78 -12.00 -0.91 -2.82
C ASN A 78 -10.52 -0.50 -2.82
N TYR A 79 -10.24 0.65 -2.22
CA TYR A 79 -8.89 1.21 -2.09
C TYR A 79 -8.59 1.48 -0.62
N LEU A 80 -7.49 0.95 -0.10
CA LEU A 80 -6.95 1.32 1.20
C LEU A 80 -5.80 2.30 0.98
N ILE A 81 -5.85 3.47 1.61
CA ILE A 81 -4.84 4.51 1.41
C ILE A 81 -4.01 4.68 2.67
N THR A 82 -2.69 4.51 2.52
CA THR A 82 -1.73 4.57 3.62
C THR A 82 -1.33 6.00 3.98
N HIS A 83 -0.97 6.82 3.00
CA HIS A 83 -0.57 8.23 3.20
C HIS A 83 -0.58 9.03 1.88
N SER A 84 -0.22 10.35 1.94
CA SER A 84 -0.51 11.30 0.87
C SER A 84 0.66 11.59 -0.09
N HIS A 85 1.70 10.76 -0.15
CA HIS A 85 2.72 10.93 -1.19
C HIS A 85 2.18 10.53 -2.57
N ALA A 86 2.71 11.14 -3.63
CA ALA A 86 2.21 10.94 -5.00
C ALA A 86 2.38 9.50 -5.50
N ASP A 87 3.38 8.79 -5.02
CA ASP A 87 3.60 7.37 -5.31
C ASP A 87 2.61 6.43 -4.62
N HIS A 88 1.74 6.97 -3.73
CA HIS A 88 0.66 6.26 -3.05
C HIS A 88 -0.74 6.76 -3.45
N ILE A 89 -0.87 8.02 -3.88
CA ILE A 89 -2.18 8.61 -4.19
C ILE A 89 -2.30 9.23 -5.58
N GLY A 90 -1.20 9.36 -6.33
CA GLY A 90 -1.19 10.10 -7.61
C GLY A 90 -2.08 9.53 -8.71
N GLY A 91 -2.49 8.27 -8.63
CA GLY A 91 -3.44 7.63 -9.52
C GLY A 91 -4.92 7.80 -9.12
N LEU A 92 -5.19 8.32 -7.92
CA LEU A 92 -6.58 8.41 -7.40
C LEU A 92 -7.46 9.37 -8.19
N GLU A 93 -6.90 10.38 -8.85
CA GLU A 93 -7.67 11.25 -9.73
C GLU A 93 -8.27 10.47 -10.89
N GLU A 94 -7.48 9.62 -11.55
CA GLU A 94 -7.97 8.73 -12.61
C GLU A 94 -9.02 7.75 -12.05
N VAL A 95 -8.79 7.15 -10.88
CA VAL A 95 -9.78 6.29 -10.21
C VAL A 95 -11.12 7.01 -10.05
N MET A 96 -11.11 8.24 -9.54
CA MET A 96 -12.31 9.04 -9.30
C MET A 96 -13.07 9.34 -10.59
N LEU A 97 -12.37 9.84 -11.60
CA LEU A 97 -12.95 10.29 -12.86
C LEU A 97 -13.45 9.10 -13.69
N MET A 98 -12.67 8.03 -13.81
CA MET A 98 -13.06 6.82 -14.55
C MET A 98 -14.27 6.13 -13.90
N ASN A 99 -14.30 5.99 -12.57
CA ASN A 99 -15.44 5.38 -11.91
C ASN A 99 -16.68 6.26 -12.04
N ARG A 100 -16.56 7.58 -11.87
CA ARG A 100 -17.69 8.49 -11.99
C ARG A 100 -18.23 8.56 -13.42
N TYR A 101 -17.37 8.77 -14.41
CA TYR A 101 -17.80 9.11 -15.76
C TYR A 101 -17.89 7.91 -16.71
N VAL A 102 -17.13 6.86 -16.49
CA VAL A 102 -17.13 5.66 -17.33
C VAL A 102 -17.93 4.53 -16.67
N ALA A 103 -17.53 4.09 -15.47
CA ALA A 103 -18.21 3.01 -14.79
C ALA A 103 -19.54 3.40 -14.12
N LYS A 104 -19.83 4.72 -14.01
CA LYS A 104 -21.07 5.30 -13.43
C LYS A 104 -21.34 4.81 -11.99
N ARG A 105 -20.30 4.69 -11.18
CA ARG A 105 -20.39 4.27 -9.78
C ARG A 105 -19.38 5.01 -8.92
N LYS A 106 -19.54 4.91 -7.61
CA LYS A 106 -18.50 5.24 -6.63
C LYS A 106 -17.64 4.02 -6.34
N THR A 107 -16.44 4.26 -5.83
CA THR A 107 -15.55 3.25 -5.25
C THR A 107 -15.46 3.46 -3.75
N THR A 108 -15.00 2.45 -3.03
CA THR A 108 -14.84 2.50 -1.58
C THR A 108 -13.43 2.96 -1.21
N MET A 109 -13.33 3.86 -0.23
CA MET A 109 -12.04 4.25 0.37
C MET A 109 -11.97 3.81 1.83
N VAL A 110 -10.97 2.98 2.14
CA VAL A 110 -10.63 2.54 3.49
C VAL A 110 -9.47 3.39 4.00
N ALA A 111 -9.75 4.26 4.94
CA ALA A 111 -8.77 5.08 5.65
C ALA A 111 -9.44 5.76 6.85
N PRO A 112 -8.74 6.08 7.94
CA PRO A 112 -9.31 6.81 9.07
C PRO A 112 -10.00 8.11 8.63
N ARG A 113 -11.17 8.40 9.17
CA ARG A 113 -12.01 9.52 8.74
C ARG A 113 -11.25 10.86 8.72
N ALA A 114 -10.54 11.17 9.80
CA ALA A 114 -9.76 12.42 9.87
C ALA A 114 -8.69 12.50 8.76
N TYR A 115 -8.11 11.35 8.38
CA TYR A 115 -7.16 11.29 7.28
C TYR A 115 -7.85 11.43 5.92
N ARG A 116 -9.03 10.83 5.69
CA ARG A 116 -9.83 11.04 4.46
C ARG A 116 -10.17 12.52 4.24
N GLU A 117 -10.56 13.23 5.32
CA GLU A 117 -10.85 14.67 5.27
C GLU A 117 -9.60 15.48 4.91
N PHE A 118 -8.45 15.15 5.48
CA PHE A 118 -7.16 15.75 5.15
C PHE A 118 -6.78 15.49 3.68
N LEU A 119 -6.81 14.22 3.26
CA LEU A 119 -6.50 13.79 1.89
C LEU A 119 -7.38 14.50 0.86
N TRP A 120 -8.69 14.56 1.11
CA TRP A 120 -9.62 15.28 0.25
C TRP A 120 -9.27 16.75 0.13
N LYS A 121 -9.12 17.42 1.26
CA LYS A 121 -8.91 18.87 1.31
C LYS A 121 -7.59 19.31 0.69
N HIS A 122 -6.51 18.55 0.92
CA HIS A 122 -5.15 18.99 0.62
C HIS A 122 -4.54 18.34 -0.61
N SER A 123 -5.13 17.26 -1.13
CA SER A 123 -4.60 16.54 -2.30
C SER A 123 -5.63 16.36 -3.41
N LEU A 124 -6.78 15.73 -3.14
CA LEU A 124 -7.66 15.28 -4.22
C LEU A 124 -8.60 16.36 -4.74
N LYS A 125 -9.09 17.24 -3.87
CA LYS A 125 -10.11 18.25 -4.24
C LYS A 125 -9.64 19.18 -5.35
N GLY A 126 -8.35 19.53 -5.36
CA GLY A 126 -7.79 20.49 -6.32
C GLY A 126 -7.79 19.98 -7.76
N GLY A 127 -7.58 18.68 -7.95
CA GLY A 127 -7.60 18.01 -9.25
C GLY A 127 -9.00 17.48 -9.60
N ALA A 128 -9.40 16.41 -8.95
CA ALA A 128 -10.59 15.63 -9.30
C ALA A 128 -11.91 16.39 -9.19
N ALA A 129 -12.01 17.39 -8.33
CA ALA A 129 -13.19 18.24 -8.21
C ALA A 129 -13.02 19.64 -8.81
N TYR A 130 -11.99 19.83 -9.63
CA TYR A 130 -11.69 21.13 -10.22
C TYR A 130 -12.88 21.68 -11.03
N ASN A 131 -13.57 22.66 -10.42
CA ASN A 131 -14.80 23.27 -10.95
C ASN A 131 -15.92 22.28 -11.40
N GLU A 132 -15.84 21.01 -11.02
CA GLU A 132 -16.86 20.01 -11.27
C GLU A 132 -18.12 20.33 -10.47
N ARG A 133 -19.29 20.43 -11.16
CA ARG A 133 -20.56 20.84 -10.55
C ARG A 133 -21.69 19.93 -10.99
N VAL A 134 -22.58 19.67 -10.03
CA VAL A 134 -23.90 19.07 -10.28
C VAL A 134 -24.97 19.93 -9.59
N GLY A 135 -25.97 20.37 -10.34
CA GLY A 135 -27.01 21.27 -9.82
C GLY A 135 -26.45 22.58 -9.26
N GLY A 136 -25.34 23.11 -9.84
CA GLY A 136 -24.70 24.35 -9.39
C GLY A 136 -23.74 24.18 -8.18
N LYS A 137 -23.70 22.99 -7.53
CA LYS A 137 -22.84 22.71 -6.37
C LYS A 137 -21.56 22.01 -6.81
N ILE A 138 -20.42 22.44 -6.24
CA ILE A 138 -19.12 21.78 -6.44
C ILE A 138 -19.17 20.38 -5.82
N LEU A 139 -18.61 19.39 -6.51
CA LEU A 139 -18.55 18.03 -6.04
C LEU A 139 -17.66 17.89 -4.77
N ARG A 140 -18.03 16.95 -3.93
CA ARG A 140 -17.42 16.65 -2.64
C ARG A 140 -16.86 15.23 -2.64
N PHE A 141 -16.18 14.83 -1.58
CA PHE A 141 -15.68 13.48 -1.36
C PHE A 141 -16.76 12.43 -1.64
N ASP A 142 -17.92 12.59 -1.03
CA ASP A 142 -19.04 11.63 -1.12
C ASP A 142 -19.68 11.54 -2.52
N ASP A 143 -19.31 12.42 -3.45
CA ASP A 143 -19.74 12.31 -4.85
C ASP A 143 -18.88 11.32 -5.65
N PHE A 144 -17.70 10.97 -5.13
CA PHE A 144 -16.74 10.06 -5.76
C PHE A 144 -16.53 8.77 -4.97
N TRP A 145 -16.55 8.85 -3.64
CA TRP A 145 -16.17 7.79 -2.73
C TRP A 145 -17.27 7.43 -1.73
N ASP A 146 -17.34 6.14 -1.44
CA ASP A 146 -17.97 5.63 -0.23
C ASP A 146 -16.87 5.38 0.81
N GLY A 147 -16.85 6.18 1.88
CA GLY A 147 -15.84 6.06 2.93
C GLY A 147 -16.17 4.94 3.92
N VAL A 148 -15.26 4.03 4.17
CA VAL A 148 -15.39 3.02 5.23
C VAL A 148 -15.01 3.65 6.56
N ASP A 149 -15.87 3.56 7.55
CA ASP A 149 -15.54 3.94 8.91
C ASP A 149 -14.77 2.80 9.60
N LEU A 150 -13.64 3.15 10.19
CA LEU A 150 -12.79 2.22 10.93
C LEU A 150 -13.07 2.39 12.42
N GLU A 151 -13.31 1.28 13.11
CA GLU A 151 -13.55 1.27 14.55
C GLU A 151 -12.22 1.29 15.32
N PRO A 152 -12.01 2.23 16.26
CA PRO A 152 -10.82 2.26 17.09
C PRO A 152 -10.71 0.99 17.94
N VAL A 153 -9.50 0.41 18.04
CA VAL A 153 -9.22 -0.72 18.92
C VAL A 153 -8.90 -0.21 20.34
N PRO A 154 -9.73 -0.48 21.33
CA PRO A 154 -9.53 0.00 22.69
C PRO A 154 -8.23 -0.54 23.32
N GLY A 155 -7.58 0.26 24.16
CA GLY A 155 -6.37 -0.15 24.90
C GLY A 155 -5.13 -0.37 24.05
N ALA A 156 -5.12 0.08 22.80
CA ALA A 156 -3.92 0.06 21.98
C ALA A 156 -3.04 1.28 22.30
N ASP A 157 -1.75 1.04 22.62
CA ASP A 157 -0.79 2.11 22.90
C ASP A 157 -0.45 2.96 21.67
N ARG A 158 -0.70 2.41 20.49
CA ARG A 158 -0.58 3.06 19.17
C ARG A 158 -1.96 3.16 18.55
N GLN A 159 -2.24 4.24 17.81
CA GLN A 159 -3.50 4.35 17.06
C GLN A 159 -3.64 3.14 16.14
N LEU A 160 -4.70 2.38 16.37
CA LEU A 160 -5.06 1.16 15.67
C LEU A 160 -6.58 1.20 15.46
N CYS A 161 -7.02 0.98 14.23
CA CYS A 161 -8.43 0.97 13.88
C CYS A 161 -8.72 -0.19 12.94
N GLU A 162 -9.87 -0.83 13.06
CA GLU A 162 -10.24 -2.00 12.29
C GLU A 162 -11.46 -1.75 11.40
N ALA A 163 -11.49 -2.41 10.26
CA ALA A 163 -12.62 -2.49 9.35
C ALA A 163 -12.58 -3.80 8.57
N SER A 164 -13.65 -4.08 7.82
CA SER A 164 -13.68 -5.18 6.86
C SER A 164 -14.12 -4.70 5.48
N VAL A 165 -13.56 -5.30 4.46
CA VAL A 165 -14.02 -5.20 3.07
C VAL A 165 -14.46 -6.59 2.65
N GLY A 166 -15.77 -6.84 2.71
CA GLY A 166 -16.28 -8.20 2.57
C GLY A 166 -15.66 -9.15 3.59
N SER A 167 -15.02 -10.21 3.13
CA SER A 167 -14.34 -11.22 3.95
C SER A 167 -12.91 -10.83 4.38
N ILE A 168 -12.37 -9.72 3.89
CA ILE A 168 -11.02 -9.25 4.20
C ILE A 168 -11.06 -8.35 5.44
N ARG A 169 -10.44 -8.75 6.54
CA ARG A 169 -10.30 -7.94 7.75
C ARG A 169 -9.04 -7.09 7.66
N LEU A 170 -9.14 -5.82 8.01
CA LEU A 170 -8.08 -4.82 7.88
C LEU A 170 -7.90 -4.10 9.22
N ALA A 171 -6.70 -4.16 9.78
CA ALA A 171 -6.35 -3.40 10.97
C ALA A 171 -5.26 -2.37 10.62
N MET A 172 -5.66 -1.11 10.49
CA MET A 172 -4.76 -0.01 10.16
C MET A 172 -4.12 0.58 11.40
N PHE A 173 -2.81 0.72 11.41
CA PHE A 173 -2.05 1.30 12.51
C PHE A 173 -1.14 2.44 12.04
N ARG A 174 -0.84 3.39 12.94
CA ARG A 174 0.08 4.50 12.64
C ARG A 174 1.50 4.02 12.46
N THR A 175 2.17 4.53 11.44
CA THR A 175 3.59 4.34 11.18
C THR A 175 4.42 5.58 11.48
N MET A 176 5.73 5.47 11.41
CA MET A 176 6.68 6.52 11.70
C MET A 176 7.40 6.92 10.42
N HIS A 177 6.84 7.86 9.67
CA HIS A 177 7.37 8.20 8.34
C HIS A 177 7.96 9.61 8.27
N ILE A 178 7.18 10.67 8.18
CA ILE A 178 7.62 12.06 8.02
C ILE A 178 7.28 12.91 9.25
N PRO A 179 8.16 13.86 9.63
CA PRO A 179 9.53 14.08 9.16
C PRO A 179 10.53 13.06 9.71
N ASP A 180 11.73 13.04 9.12
CA ASP A 180 12.84 12.19 9.59
C ASP A 180 13.26 12.49 11.04
N SER A 181 13.09 13.75 11.46
CA SER A 181 13.36 14.22 12.83
C SER A 181 12.27 13.84 13.85
N ALA A 182 11.13 13.29 13.45
CA ALA A 182 10.08 12.92 14.39
C ALA A 182 10.56 11.82 15.35
N PRO A 183 10.46 11.98 16.68
CA PRO A 183 10.94 11.00 17.66
C PRO A 183 10.06 9.73 17.71
N GLY A 184 8.90 9.72 17.07
CA GLY A 184 8.01 8.57 17.06
C GLY A 184 6.76 8.81 16.21
N TRP A 185 5.92 7.78 16.11
CA TRP A 185 4.71 7.83 15.29
C TRP A 185 3.70 8.93 15.69
N ARG A 186 3.66 9.32 16.97
CA ARG A 186 2.75 10.39 17.46
C ARG A 186 3.07 11.75 16.87
N SER A 187 4.33 12.02 16.61
CA SER A 187 4.83 13.28 16.04
C SER A 187 5.07 13.21 14.53
N SER A 188 4.88 12.04 13.93
CA SER A 188 4.94 11.88 12.49
C SER A 188 3.63 12.35 11.82
N ALA A 189 3.71 12.77 10.56
CA ALA A 189 2.53 13.00 9.73
C ALA A 189 1.67 11.72 9.62
N PRO A 190 0.37 11.81 9.36
CA PRO A 190 -0.48 10.64 9.19
C PRO A 190 0.04 9.70 8.10
N SER A 191 0.49 8.53 8.52
CA SER A 191 0.91 7.42 7.70
C SER A 191 0.50 6.12 8.39
N TYR A 192 0.12 5.11 7.62
CA TYR A 192 -0.49 3.89 8.13
C TYR A 192 0.10 2.64 7.49
N GLY A 193 0.32 1.62 8.31
CA GLY A 193 0.44 0.24 7.87
C GLY A 193 -0.88 -0.49 8.08
N VAL A 194 -0.97 -1.72 7.63
CA VAL A 194 -2.15 -2.57 7.78
C VAL A 194 -1.77 -4.02 8.11
N VAL A 195 -2.50 -4.61 9.04
CA VAL A 195 -2.52 -6.07 9.24
C VAL A 195 -3.76 -6.61 8.54
N ILE A 196 -3.57 -7.57 7.65
CA ILE A 196 -4.60 -8.20 6.83
C ILE A 196 -4.94 -9.54 7.44
N ASP A 197 -6.24 -9.80 7.70
CA ASP A 197 -6.78 -11.02 8.32
C ASP A 197 -6.15 -11.40 9.68
N GLY A 198 -5.43 -10.47 10.33
CA GLY A 198 -4.71 -10.73 11.57
C GLY A 198 -3.42 -11.55 11.38
N ARG A 199 -2.96 -11.76 10.16
CA ARG A 199 -1.89 -12.69 9.78
C ARG A 199 -0.78 -12.04 8.94
N ILE A 200 -1.11 -11.11 8.07
CA ILE A 200 -0.17 -10.55 7.12
C ILE A 200 0.05 -9.08 7.41
N LEU A 201 1.29 -8.71 7.65
CA LEU A 201 1.69 -7.34 7.87
C LEU A 201 2.13 -6.68 6.56
N PHE A 202 1.54 -5.55 6.23
CA PHE A 202 2.02 -4.59 5.23
C PHE A 202 2.34 -3.28 5.96
N THR A 203 3.61 -2.90 6.06
CA THR A 203 3.98 -1.75 6.92
C THR A 203 3.56 -0.40 6.35
N GLY A 204 3.25 -0.30 5.05
CA GLY A 204 3.28 1.01 4.40
C GLY A 204 4.68 1.61 4.51
N ASP A 205 4.79 2.90 4.23
CA ASP A 205 6.05 3.62 4.40
C ASP A 205 6.31 3.93 5.86
N THR A 206 7.52 3.59 6.30
CA THR A 206 7.93 3.80 7.70
C THR A 206 9.44 3.84 7.83
N ARG A 207 9.95 4.66 8.73
CA ARG A 207 11.31 4.52 9.24
C ARG A 207 11.43 3.25 10.07
N TYR A 208 12.65 2.88 10.41
CA TYR A 208 12.89 1.78 11.33
C TYR A 208 12.23 2.05 12.69
N ASP A 209 11.31 1.17 13.05
CA ASP A 209 10.56 1.23 14.30
C ASP A 209 10.73 -0.11 15.03
N PRO A 210 11.69 -0.19 15.96
CA PRO A 210 12.01 -1.45 16.65
C PRO A 210 10.86 -2.01 17.50
N GLY A 211 9.92 -1.14 17.94
CA GLY A 211 8.77 -1.55 18.75
C GLY A 211 7.54 -1.98 17.92
N LEU A 212 7.58 -1.90 16.59
CA LEU A 212 6.43 -2.19 15.76
C LEU A 212 5.97 -3.65 15.87
N PHE A 213 6.90 -4.57 15.74
CA PHE A 213 6.57 -6.00 15.77
C PHE A 213 6.10 -6.44 17.17
N ASP A 214 6.70 -5.94 18.26
CA ASP A 214 6.24 -6.21 19.64
C ASP A 214 4.82 -5.68 19.87
N PHE A 215 4.52 -4.48 19.38
CA PHE A 215 3.17 -3.91 19.43
C PHE A 215 2.15 -4.79 18.73
N LEU A 216 2.49 -5.36 17.55
CA LEU A 216 1.58 -6.19 16.77
C LEU A 216 1.49 -7.61 17.31
N ALA A 217 2.60 -8.21 17.77
CA ALA A 217 2.65 -9.59 18.28
C ALA A 217 1.74 -9.84 19.49
N GLY A 218 1.47 -8.81 20.29
CA GLY A 218 0.51 -8.89 21.40
C GLY A 218 -0.95 -9.01 20.97
N ARG A 219 -1.25 -8.85 19.68
CA ARG A 219 -2.63 -8.76 19.13
C ARG A 219 -2.88 -9.67 17.94
N TYR A 220 -1.87 -9.94 17.14
CA TYR A 220 -1.99 -10.65 15.87
C TYR A 220 -0.93 -11.74 15.74
N SER A 221 -1.28 -12.83 15.04
CA SER A 221 -0.34 -13.92 14.74
C SER A 221 0.26 -13.70 13.35
N ILE A 222 1.27 -12.81 13.26
CA ILE A 222 1.88 -12.44 11.98
C ILE A 222 2.71 -13.61 11.44
N GLU A 223 2.31 -14.16 10.30
CA GLU A 223 2.99 -15.27 9.60
C GLU A 223 3.81 -14.80 8.38
N ALA A 224 3.51 -13.62 7.84
CA ALA A 224 4.30 -12.97 6.81
C ALA A 224 4.26 -11.45 6.97
N ALA A 225 5.36 -10.80 6.65
CA ALA A 225 5.49 -9.36 6.68
C ALA A 225 6.07 -8.84 5.36
N PHE A 226 5.53 -7.71 4.91
CA PHE A 226 6.04 -6.90 3.80
C PHE A 226 6.47 -5.57 4.40
N HIS A 227 7.78 -5.33 4.44
CA HIS A 227 8.35 -4.17 5.13
C HIS A 227 8.99 -3.19 4.15
N ASP A 228 8.71 -1.89 4.37
CA ASP A 228 9.41 -0.79 3.69
C ASP A 228 10.92 -0.92 3.85
N CYS A 229 11.66 -0.74 2.74
CA CYS A 229 13.10 -0.87 2.75
C CYS A 229 13.77 0.06 1.74
N GLN A 230 14.56 1.01 2.23
CA GLN A 230 15.52 1.72 1.40
C GLN A 230 16.93 1.10 1.48
N LEU A 231 17.76 1.37 0.46
CA LEU A 231 19.07 0.73 0.29
C LEU A 231 20.25 1.63 0.73
N PHE A 232 19.96 2.76 1.36
CA PHE A 232 20.92 3.71 1.92
C PHE A 232 20.47 4.14 3.31
N ARG A 233 21.36 4.74 4.10
CA ARG A 233 21.06 5.21 5.45
C ARG A 233 20.49 6.62 5.46
N GLY A 234 19.68 6.92 6.46
CA GLY A 234 19.04 8.23 6.67
C GLY A 234 17.78 8.40 5.82
N GLY A 235 17.06 9.49 6.07
CA GLY A 235 15.78 9.77 5.40
C GLY A 235 14.58 9.20 6.15
N VAL A 236 13.50 8.99 5.41
CA VAL A 236 12.16 8.73 5.98
C VAL A 236 11.69 7.29 5.85
N HIS A 237 12.56 6.38 5.39
CA HIS A 237 12.30 4.95 5.24
C HIS A 237 13.29 4.12 6.06
N ALA A 238 12.91 2.91 6.43
CA ALA A 238 13.79 1.99 7.09
C ALA A 238 14.90 1.51 6.12
N SER A 239 16.16 1.70 6.48
CA SER A 239 17.26 1.17 5.68
C SER A 239 17.46 -0.33 5.93
N LEU A 240 17.96 -1.06 4.91
CA LEU A 240 18.32 -2.47 5.04
C LEU A 240 19.29 -2.72 6.22
N GLU A 241 20.19 -1.77 6.48
CA GLU A 241 21.13 -1.84 7.59
C GLU A 241 20.45 -1.69 8.96
N GLU A 242 19.44 -0.86 9.09
CA GLU A 242 18.67 -0.73 10.34
C GLU A 242 17.78 -1.96 10.54
N LEU A 243 17.13 -2.44 9.48
CA LEU A 243 16.29 -3.64 9.51
C LEU A 243 17.05 -4.90 9.89
N ARG A 244 18.38 -4.97 9.65
CA ARG A 244 19.26 -6.04 10.16
C ARG A 244 19.09 -6.25 11.66
N GLY A 245 18.78 -5.19 12.43
CA GLY A 245 18.57 -5.22 13.87
C GLY A 245 17.29 -5.93 14.34
N LEU A 246 16.38 -6.28 13.45
CA LEU A 246 15.17 -7.04 13.80
C LEU A 246 15.53 -8.46 14.28
N ALA A 247 14.71 -9.01 15.18
CA ALA A 247 14.86 -10.37 15.67
C ALA A 247 14.83 -11.40 14.52
N ALA A 248 15.62 -12.47 14.66
CA ALA A 248 15.73 -13.48 13.60
C ALA A 248 14.40 -14.09 13.17
N PRO A 249 13.44 -14.43 14.07
CA PRO A 249 12.12 -14.93 13.66
C PRO A 249 11.32 -13.92 12.82
N VAL A 250 11.43 -12.63 13.15
CA VAL A 250 10.78 -11.55 12.38
C VAL A 250 11.36 -11.44 10.98
N LYS A 251 12.69 -11.45 10.86
CA LYS A 251 13.34 -11.40 9.54
C LYS A 251 12.97 -12.60 8.67
N ALA A 252 12.87 -13.79 9.25
CA ALA A 252 12.55 -15.03 8.55
C ALA A 252 11.16 -15.04 7.89
N ILE A 253 10.22 -14.20 8.36
CA ILE A 253 8.89 -14.03 7.78
C ILE A 253 8.76 -12.77 6.92
N THR A 254 9.82 -11.92 6.84
CA THR A 254 9.75 -10.60 6.22
C THR A 254 10.32 -10.61 4.80
N SER A 255 9.53 -10.12 3.85
CA SER A 255 9.94 -9.70 2.51
C SER A 255 10.03 -8.17 2.46
N LEU A 256 10.98 -7.65 1.69
CA LEU A 256 11.27 -6.21 1.60
C LEU A 256 10.57 -5.60 0.39
N MET A 257 9.91 -4.45 0.56
CA MET A 257 9.19 -3.72 -0.48
C MET A 257 9.62 -2.26 -0.53
N HIS A 258 9.11 -1.47 -1.45
CA HIS A 258 9.34 -0.02 -1.60
C HIS A 258 10.83 0.32 -1.84
N PHE A 259 11.53 -0.49 -2.59
CA PHE A 259 12.98 -0.37 -2.82
C PHE A 259 13.32 0.39 -4.12
N GLY A 260 14.55 0.86 -4.20
CA GLY A 260 15.09 1.55 -5.39
C GLY A 260 15.57 0.57 -6.47
N ASP A 261 15.96 1.13 -7.64
CA ASP A 261 16.37 0.40 -8.84
C ASP A 261 17.60 -0.51 -8.67
N SER A 262 18.38 -0.32 -7.59
CA SER A 262 19.57 -1.12 -7.28
C SER A 262 19.29 -2.37 -6.43
N ALA A 263 18.03 -2.73 -6.18
CA ALA A 263 17.66 -3.85 -5.30
C ALA A 263 18.35 -5.17 -5.66
N ASP A 264 18.53 -5.46 -6.95
CA ASP A 264 19.22 -6.67 -7.42
C ASP A 264 20.62 -6.83 -6.81
N ALA A 265 21.36 -5.73 -6.67
CA ALA A 265 22.70 -5.73 -6.07
C ALA A 265 22.70 -6.02 -4.55
N TYR A 266 21.55 -5.90 -3.90
CA TYR A 266 21.38 -6.15 -2.46
C TYR A 266 20.63 -7.45 -2.16
N ALA A 267 20.26 -8.23 -3.16
CA ALA A 267 19.42 -9.42 -2.99
C ALA A 267 20.10 -10.49 -2.13
N GLU A 268 21.39 -10.75 -2.35
CA GLU A 268 22.18 -11.70 -1.54
C GLU A 268 22.33 -11.18 -0.10
N LYS A 269 22.71 -9.94 0.06
CA LYS A 269 22.86 -9.29 1.37
C LYS A 269 21.58 -9.32 2.20
N ALA A 270 20.43 -9.11 1.58
CA ALA A 270 19.14 -9.21 2.27
C ALA A 270 18.90 -10.63 2.82
N ARG A 271 19.23 -11.67 2.03
CA ARG A 271 19.14 -13.07 2.45
C ARG A 271 20.14 -13.40 3.56
N GLU A 272 21.38 -12.93 3.46
CA GLU A 272 22.40 -13.07 4.51
C GLU A 272 21.96 -12.45 5.85
N TYR A 273 21.20 -11.35 5.80
CA TYR A 273 20.62 -10.74 7.00
C TYR A 273 19.44 -11.55 7.56
N GLY A 274 18.95 -12.55 6.83
CA GLY A 274 17.88 -13.46 7.25
C GLY A 274 16.48 -13.10 6.73
N PHE A 275 16.37 -12.14 5.79
CA PHE A 275 15.10 -11.81 5.13
C PHE A 275 14.76 -12.81 4.04
N LYS A 276 13.46 -12.90 3.69
CA LYS A 276 13.02 -13.69 2.52
C LYS A 276 13.53 -13.13 1.18
N GLY A 277 13.96 -11.87 1.16
CA GLY A 277 14.42 -11.13 -0.01
C GLY A 277 13.49 -9.98 -0.33
N PHE A 278 13.60 -9.45 -1.54
CA PHE A 278 12.71 -8.40 -2.05
C PHE A 278 11.45 -9.02 -2.65
N VAL A 279 10.31 -8.31 -2.53
CA VAL A 279 9.06 -8.73 -3.18
C VAL A 279 9.24 -8.70 -4.70
N GLU A 280 8.59 -9.65 -5.37
CA GLU A 280 8.57 -9.75 -6.81
C GLU A 280 7.29 -9.10 -7.35
N GLN A 281 7.45 -8.09 -8.21
CA GLN A 281 6.33 -7.44 -8.86
C GLN A 281 5.57 -8.44 -9.74
N TRP A 282 4.22 -8.43 -9.65
CA TRP A 282 3.29 -9.28 -10.41
C TRP A 282 3.28 -10.76 -10.03
N LYS A 283 3.97 -11.11 -8.96
CA LYS A 283 3.92 -12.46 -8.41
C LYS A 283 2.89 -12.55 -7.28
N PRO A 284 1.97 -13.51 -7.31
CA PRO A 284 1.03 -13.72 -6.21
C PRO A 284 1.71 -14.39 -5.01
N TYR A 285 1.41 -13.89 -3.82
CA TYR A 285 1.74 -14.49 -2.53
C TYR A 285 0.43 -15.05 -1.97
N VAL A 286 0.31 -16.38 -1.90
CA VAL A 286 -0.90 -17.07 -1.47
C VAL A 286 -0.73 -17.60 -0.06
N PHE A 287 -1.74 -17.35 0.79
CA PHE A 287 -1.80 -17.74 2.19
C PHE A 287 -3.04 -18.59 2.40
N ALA A 288 -2.85 -19.84 2.78
CA ALA A 288 -3.92 -20.83 2.99
C ALA A 288 -4.79 -20.54 4.24
#